data_26212294cdd24918ad793f392f1ab869
#
_entry.id   26212294cdd24918ad793f392f1ab869
#
_cell.length_a   1.000
_cell.length_b   1.000
_cell.length_c   1.000
_cell.angle_alpha   90.00
_cell.angle_beta   90.00
_cell.angle_gamma   90.00
#
_symmetry.space_group_name_H-M   'P 1'
#
loop_
_entity.id
_entity.type
_entity.pdbx_description
1 polymer ?
#
loop_
_entity_poly.entity_id
_entity_poly.type
_entity_poly.pdbx_seq_one_letter_code
_entity_poly.pdbx_strand_id
1 'polypeptide(L)'
;MKFRNLAVVIAALFLVAACESTSTESGKGSGDGKQMAKKGKKKGPPKGFSITPGSSQDLVVNVGDRVFFALDKSNLSSDARSTLEKQAAWLKKYGSVKITIEGHCDERGTREYNLALGERRANSAKDFLVALGISPNRVNTISYGKERPVALGHEESSWSQNRRGVTTV
;
A
#
# COMPACT_ATOMS: atom_id res chain seq x y z
N MET A 1 -43.32 31.92 12.43
CA MET A 1 -44.34 31.04 11.74
C MET A 1 -43.97 29.60 12.00
N LYS A 2 -44.90 28.85 12.57
CA LYS A 2 -44.77 27.44 13.02
C LYS A 2 -45.18 26.51 11.90
N PHE A 3 -44.34 25.47 11.61
CA PHE A 3 -44.73 24.21 10.97
C PHE A 3 -43.84 23.15 11.60
N ARG A 4 -44.21 22.41 12.49
CA ARG A 4 -45.10 21.27 12.83
C ARG A 4 -44.90 20.03 11.94
N ASN A 5 -44.21 19.09 12.54
CA ASN A 5 -44.24 17.62 12.46
C ASN A 5 -45.07 16.96 11.36
N LEU A 6 -44.46 16.05 10.63
CA LEU A 6 -45.14 14.85 10.13
C LEU A 6 -44.21 13.64 10.21
N ALA A 7 -44.47 12.81 11.22
CA ALA A 7 -43.92 11.47 11.35
C ALA A 7 -44.75 10.52 10.46
N VAL A 8 -44.07 9.77 9.61
CA VAL A 8 -44.66 8.62 8.90
C VAL A 8 -43.86 7.38 9.30
N VAL A 9 -44.53 6.55 10.08
CA VAL A 9 -44.12 5.20 10.47
C VAL A 9 -44.50 4.28 9.31
N ILE A 10 -43.55 3.61 8.71
CA ILE A 10 -43.80 2.47 7.82
C ILE A 10 -43.10 1.26 8.42
N ALA A 11 -43.91 0.38 8.99
CA ALA A 11 -43.53 -0.97 9.37
C ALA A 11 -43.53 -1.84 8.10
N ALA A 12 -42.39 -2.45 7.77
CA ALA A 12 -42.31 -3.46 6.73
C ALA A 12 -41.76 -4.77 7.31
N LEU A 13 -42.63 -5.80 7.20
CA LEU A 13 -42.42 -7.19 7.60
C LEU A 13 -41.13 -7.77 7.03
N PHE A 14 -40.36 -8.42 7.89
CA PHE A 14 -39.27 -9.35 7.50
C PHE A 14 -39.86 -10.75 7.27
N LEU A 15 -39.78 -11.24 6.04
CA LEU A 15 -39.94 -12.65 5.69
C LEU A 15 -38.57 -13.30 5.67
N VAL A 16 -38.33 -14.16 6.65
CA VAL A 16 -37.16 -15.04 6.72
C VAL A 16 -37.45 -16.27 5.88
N ALA A 17 -36.74 -16.49 4.80
CA ALA A 17 -36.70 -17.75 4.07
C ALA A 17 -35.48 -18.54 4.50
N ALA A 18 -35.67 -19.58 5.31
CA ALA A 18 -34.71 -20.60 5.65
C ALA A 18 -34.59 -21.59 4.49
N CYS A 19 -33.38 -21.75 3.93
CA CYS A 19 -33.06 -22.89 3.06
C CYS A 19 -32.37 -23.96 3.88
N GLU A 20 -33.12 -25.02 4.15
CA GLU A 20 -32.66 -26.29 4.74
C GLU A 20 -32.00 -27.12 3.66
N SER A 21 -30.73 -27.52 3.86
CA SER A 21 -30.03 -28.46 3.00
C SER A 21 -30.11 -29.87 3.59
N THR A 22 -30.85 -30.69 2.89
CA THR A 22 -31.05 -32.12 3.16
C THR A 22 -29.78 -32.91 2.85
N SER A 23 -29.27 -33.61 3.87
CA SER A 23 -28.28 -34.67 3.72
C SER A 23 -28.96 -35.97 3.32
N THR A 24 -28.48 -36.59 2.24
CA THR A 24 -28.91 -37.94 1.84
C THR A 24 -27.77 -38.92 2.15
N GLU A 25 -28.06 -39.81 3.07
CA GLU A 25 -27.27 -40.99 3.44
C GLU A 25 -27.70 -42.14 2.52
N SER A 26 -26.74 -42.91 1.98
CA SER A 26 -26.79 -44.38 1.88
C SER A 26 -25.70 -44.91 0.95
N GLY A 27 -24.97 -45.90 1.44
CA GLY A 27 -24.10 -46.73 0.61
C GLY A 27 -23.07 -47.54 1.44
N LYS A 28 -23.52 -48.63 2.05
CA LYS A 28 -22.67 -49.68 2.67
C LYS A 28 -21.86 -50.38 1.61
N GLY A 29 -20.54 -50.48 1.78
CA GLY A 29 -19.65 -51.37 1.03
C GLY A 29 -18.51 -51.81 1.94
N SER A 30 -18.59 -53.08 2.40
CA SER A 30 -17.60 -53.79 3.18
C SER A 30 -16.38 -54.14 2.32
N GLY A 31 -15.16 -53.89 2.79
CA GLY A 31 -13.93 -54.27 2.13
C GLY A 31 -12.75 -54.18 3.10
N ASP A 32 -12.35 -55.34 3.61
CA ASP A 32 -11.20 -55.58 4.49
C ASP A 32 -9.90 -55.21 3.79
N GLY A 33 -9.05 -54.38 4.38
CA GLY A 33 -7.78 -53.95 3.81
C GLY A 33 -6.82 -53.42 4.88
N LYS A 34 -5.87 -54.27 5.26
CA LYS A 34 -4.77 -54.10 6.20
C LYS A 34 -4.18 -52.68 6.21
N GLN A 35 -4.25 -52.00 7.33
CA GLN A 35 -3.55 -50.75 7.62
C GLN A 35 -2.05 -50.99 7.82
N MET A 36 -1.23 -50.52 6.86
CA MET A 36 0.17 -50.18 7.11
C MET A 36 0.26 -48.70 7.52
N ALA A 37 0.48 -48.43 8.79
CA ALA A 37 0.72 -47.13 9.34
C ALA A 37 2.06 -46.56 8.83
N LYS A 38 2.06 -45.83 7.73
CA LYS A 38 3.17 -44.93 7.36
C LYS A 38 3.11 -43.71 8.25
N LYS A 39 4.05 -43.65 9.20
CA LYS A 39 4.33 -42.52 10.06
C LYS A 39 4.72 -41.31 9.20
N GLY A 40 3.72 -40.53 8.72
CA GLY A 40 3.92 -39.32 8.00
C GLY A 40 4.58 -38.30 8.91
N LYS A 41 5.84 -37.94 8.63
CA LYS A 41 6.46 -36.73 9.20
C LYS A 41 5.54 -35.54 8.92
N LYS A 42 4.91 -35.02 9.95
CA LYS A 42 4.22 -33.73 9.88
C LYS A 42 5.28 -32.72 9.46
N LYS A 43 5.24 -32.26 8.22
CA LYS A 43 5.95 -31.05 7.79
C LYS A 43 5.35 -29.94 8.64
N GLY A 44 6.20 -29.30 9.46
CA GLY A 44 5.80 -28.11 10.19
C GLY A 44 5.26 -27.04 9.23
N PRO A 45 4.52 -26.05 9.75
CA PRO A 45 4.01 -24.96 8.92
C PRO A 45 5.17 -24.34 8.11
N PRO A 46 4.90 -23.88 6.86
CA PRO A 46 5.93 -23.24 6.06
C PRO A 46 6.55 -22.12 6.89
N LYS A 47 7.90 -22.06 6.92
CA LYS A 47 8.62 -21.01 7.65
C LYS A 47 8.07 -19.68 7.19
N GLY A 48 7.41 -18.94 8.08
CA GLY A 48 6.84 -17.63 7.81
C GLY A 48 7.92 -16.76 7.20
N PHE A 49 7.56 -16.02 6.17
CA PHE A 49 8.40 -15.06 5.49
C PHE A 49 8.89 -14.02 6.51
N SER A 50 10.13 -14.13 6.97
CA SER A 50 10.69 -13.22 7.96
C SER A 50 11.25 -11.98 7.26
N ILE A 51 10.63 -10.83 7.50
CA ILE A 51 11.13 -9.53 7.02
C ILE A 51 12.34 -9.15 7.86
N THR A 52 13.48 -8.94 7.21
CA THR A 52 14.69 -8.45 7.88
C THR A 52 14.49 -6.98 8.31
N PRO A 53 14.60 -6.67 9.61
CA PRO A 53 14.49 -5.28 10.08
C PRO A 53 15.53 -4.36 9.42
N GLY A 54 15.12 -3.16 8.98
CA GLY A 54 15.99 -2.20 8.29
C GLY A 54 16.22 -2.49 6.81
N SER A 55 15.56 -3.51 6.24
CA SER A 55 15.62 -3.82 4.80
C SER A 55 14.64 -2.99 3.98
N SER A 56 14.82 -2.98 2.65
CA SER A 56 13.86 -2.41 1.70
C SER A 56 12.45 -2.96 1.90
N GLN A 57 12.34 -4.26 2.20
CA GLN A 57 11.08 -4.92 2.44
C GLN A 57 10.41 -4.50 3.75
N ASP A 58 11.20 -4.26 4.80
CA ASP A 58 10.70 -3.71 6.07
C ASP A 58 10.12 -2.29 5.86
N LEU A 59 10.81 -1.47 5.05
CA LEU A 59 10.30 -0.15 4.67
C LEU A 59 8.95 -0.25 3.93
N VAL A 60 8.85 -1.11 2.91
CA VAL A 60 7.64 -1.24 2.08
C VAL A 60 6.45 -1.74 2.90
N VAL A 61 6.64 -2.79 3.71
CA VAL A 61 5.53 -3.50 4.37
C VAL A 61 5.09 -2.82 5.66
N ASN A 62 6.04 -2.34 6.47
CA ASN A 62 5.76 -1.87 7.82
C ASN A 62 5.69 -0.34 7.96
N VAL A 63 6.27 0.40 7.02
CA VAL A 63 6.39 1.86 7.10
C VAL A 63 5.60 2.56 6.00
N GLY A 64 5.72 2.06 4.78
CA GLY A 64 5.24 2.69 3.56
C GLY A 64 6.38 3.40 2.82
N ASP A 65 6.57 3.02 1.56
CA ASP A 65 7.68 3.45 0.71
C ASP A 65 7.33 4.65 -0.18
N ARG A 66 6.05 5.05 -0.28
CA ARG A 66 5.61 6.04 -1.26
C ARG A 66 4.69 7.11 -0.70
N VAL A 67 4.78 8.28 -1.33
CA VAL A 67 3.92 9.43 -1.09
C VAL A 67 3.33 9.90 -2.42
N PHE A 68 2.12 10.45 -2.38
CA PHE A 68 1.39 10.87 -3.58
C PHE A 68 1.26 12.39 -3.66
N PHE A 69 1.14 12.89 -4.91
CA PHE A 69 1.04 14.30 -5.20
C PHE A 69 -0.20 14.63 -6.02
N ALA A 70 -0.74 15.81 -5.80
CA ALA A 70 -1.80 16.36 -6.65
C ALA A 70 -1.26 16.68 -8.06
N LEU A 71 -2.19 16.89 -9.00
CA LEU A 71 -1.86 17.30 -10.35
C LEU A 71 -1.00 18.58 -10.32
N ASP A 72 0.12 18.51 -11.03
CA ASP A 72 1.06 19.64 -11.19
C ASP A 72 1.60 20.24 -9.88
N LYS A 73 1.55 19.47 -8.79
CA LYS A 73 2.03 19.90 -7.48
C LYS A 73 3.22 19.06 -7.03
N SER A 74 4.10 19.70 -6.23
CA SER A 74 5.20 19.08 -5.50
C SER A 74 5.10 19.30 -3.98
N ASN A 75 4.07 20.03 -3.51
CA ASN A 75 3.83 20.21 -2.08
C ASN A 75 3.28 18.91 -1.46
N LEU A 76 3.70 18.63 -0.23
CA LEU A 76 3.30 17.47 0.54
C LEU A 76 1.92 17.66 1.17
N SER A 77 1.03 16.71 0.96
CA SER A 77 -0.24 16.62 1.67
C SER A 77 -0.03 16.18 3.13
N SER A 78 -1.09 16.23 3.96
CA SER A 78 -1.08 15.67 5.32
C SER A 78 -0.68 14.20 5.35
N ASP A 79 -1.25 13.39 4.44
CA ASP A 79 -0.98 11.96 4.35
C ASP A 79 0.47 11.67 3.92
N ALA A 80 0.99 12.46 2.96
CA ALA A 80 2.38 12.37 2.54
C ALA A 80 3.33 12.70 3.71
N ARG A 81 3.03 13.74 4.48
CA ARG A 81 3.82 14.10 5.67
C ARG A 81 3.78 13.00 6.73
N SER A 82 2.61 12.45 7.03
CA SER A 82 2.46 11.35 7.98
C SER A 82 3.29 10.12 7.57
N THR A 83 3.31 9.78 6.27
CA THR A 83 4.15 8.69 5.76
C THR A 83 5.64 9.01 5.90
N LEU A 84 6.07 10.21 5.57
CA LEU A 84 7.47 10.64 5.71
C LEU A 84 7.91 10.72 7.19
N GLU A 85 7.03 11.06 8.12
CA GLU A 85 7.30 10.99 9.57
C GLU A 85 7.60 9.55 10.02
N LYS A 86 6.82 8.57 9.55
CA LYS A 86 7.10 7.15 9.79
C LYS A 86 8.43 6.73 9.18
N GLN A 87 8.74 7.17 7.97
CA GLN A 87 10.03 6.91 7.32
C GLN A 87 11.18 7.56 8.09
N ALA A 88 11.03 8.78 8.58
CA ALA A 88 12.03 9.45 9.40
C ALA A 88 12.30 8.69 10.71
N ALA A 89 11.24 8.23 11.40
CA ALA A 89 11.37 7.42 12.61
C ALA A 89 12.13 6.11 12.33
N TRP A 90 11.80 5.45 11.22
CA TRP A 90 12.47 4.24 10.76
C TRP A 90 13.95 4.50 10.41
N LEU A 91 14.25 5.58 9.68
CA LEU A 91 15.62 5.98 9.36
C LEU A 91 16.45 6.36 10.58
N LYS A 92 15.84 6.93 11.63
CA LYS A 92 16.50 7.17 12.91
C LYS A 92 16.85 5.88 13.63
N LYS A 93 15.96 4.89 13.59
CA LYS A 93 16.19 3.56 14.17
C LYS A 93 17.31 2.80 13.44
N TYR A 94 17.41 2.95 12.11
CA TYR A 94 18.43 2.28 11.27
C TYR A 94 19.42 3.29 10.71
N GLY A 95 20.31 3.78 11.57
CA GLY A 95 21.23 4.90 11.28
C GLY A 95 22.16 4.71 10.10
N SER A 96 22.52 3.47 9.73
CA SER A 96 23.42 3.14 8.60
C SER A 96 22.72 3.12 7.25
N VAL A 97 21.39 3.05 7.22
CA VAL A 97 20.61 2.95 5.98
C VAL A 97 20.69 4.27 5.21
N LYS A 98 21.00 4.19 3.93
CA LYS A 98 20.89 5.29 2.95
C LYS A 98 19.72 5.02 2.04
N ILE A 99 19.04 6.06 1.61
CA ILE A 99 17.88 5.97 0.74
C ILE A 99 18.03 6.83 -0.51
N THR A 100 17.27 6.45 -1.54
CA THR A 100 17.06 7.29 -2.71
C THR A 100 15.56 7.56 -2.84
N ILE A 101 15.18 8.82 -3.05
CA ILE A 101 13.79 9.22 -3.32
C ILE A 101 13.63 9.41 -4.81
N GLU A 102 12.79 8.60 -5.41
CA GLU A 102 12.48 8.61 -6.83
C GLU A 102 11.24 9.46 -7.08
N GLY A 103 11.34 10.50 -7.93
CA GLY A 103 10.22 11.36 -8.30
C GLY A 103 9.59 10.92 -9.61
N HIS A 104 8.25 10.76 -9.60
CA HIS A 104 7.47 10.30 -10.74
C HIS A 104 6.29 11.22 -11.03
N CYS A 105 5.88 11.22 -12.29
CA CYS A 105 4.75 11.99 -12.80
C CYS A 105 3.79 11.11 -13.60
N ASP A 106 2.59 11.62 -13.84
CA ASP A 106 1.69 11.03 -14.83
C ASP A 106 2.15 11.36 -16.26
N GLU A 107 1.49 10.81 -17.25
CA GLU A 107 1.88 10.92 -18.67
C GLU A 107 1.72 12.30 -19.30
N ARG A 108 0.93 13.18 -18.71
CA ARG A 108 0.56 14.48 -19.26
C ARG A 108 1.74 15.46 -19.24
N GLY A 109 1.88 16.26 -20.29
CA GLY A 109 2.96 17.24 -20.44
C GLY A 109 4.21 16.68 -21.13
N THR A 110 5.21 17.54 -21.34
CA THR A 110 6.46 17.16 -22.01
C THR A 110 7.36 16.32 -21.10
N ARG A 111 8.33 15.65 -21.68
CA ARG A 111 9.31 14.86 -20.95
C ARG A 111 10.15 15.71 -20.01
N GLU A 112 10.63 16.83 -20.51
CA GLU A 112 11.49 17.79 -19.79
C GLU A 112 10.75 18.38 -18.60
N TYR A 113 9.51 18.80 -18.81
CA TYR A 113 8.67 19.32 -17.74
C TYR A 113 8.46 18.30 -16.62
N ASN A 114 8.12 17.06 -16.99
CA ASN A 114 7.88 16.00 -16.02
C ASN A 114 9.16 15.57 -15.29
N LEU A 115 10.31 15.60 -15.97
CA LEU A 115 11.58 15.33 -15.31
C LEU A 115 11.86 16.39 -14.23
N ALA A 116 11.68 17.67 -14.54
CA ALA A 116 11.82 18.75 -13.55
C ALA A 116 10.76 18.68 -12.43
N LEU A 117 9.49 18.32 -12.75
CA LEU A 117 8.45 18.16 -11.73
C LEU A 117 8.74 16.97 -10.80
N GLY A 118 9.19 15.84 -11.36
CA GLY A 118 9.59 14.67 -10.57
C GLY A 118 10.75 15.00 -9.63
N GLU A 119 11.73 15.79 -10.08
CA GLU A 119 12.82 16.26 -9.24
C GLU A 119 12.34 17.14 -8.08
N ARG A 120 11.45 18.11 -8.36
CA ARG A 120 10.84 18.94 -7.31
C ARG A 120 10.09 18.09 -6.27
N ARG A 121 9.37 17.04 -6.69
CA ARG A 121 8.68 16.10 -5.79
C ARG A 121 9.65 15.33 -4.90
N ALA A 122 10.71 14.78 -5.49
CA ALA A 122 11.74 14.07 -4.75
C ALA A 122 12.44 14.98 -3.73
N ASN A 123 12.78 16.19 -4.14
CA ASN A 123 13.41 17.19 -3.26
C ASN A 123 12.47 17.64 -2.13
N SER A 124 11.17 17.84 -2.39
CA SER A 124 10.21 18.18 -1.32
C SER A 124 10.14 17.11 -0.24
N ALA A 125 10.18 15.82 -0.62
CA ALA A 125 10.21 14.72 0.34
C ALA A 125 11.55 14.66 1.08
N LYS A 126 12.69 14.85 0.40
CA LYS A 126 14.02 14.95 1.03
C LYS A 126 14.08 16.08 2.04
N ASP A 127 13.67 17.28 1.66
CA ASP A 127 13.74 18.47 2.52
C ASP A 127 12.91 18.26 3.79
N PHE A 128 11.76 17.61 3.67
CA PHE A 128 10.93 17.26 4.83
C PHE A 128 11.61 16.23 5.75
N LEU A 129 12.25 15.18 5.20
CA LEU A 129 13.04 14.23 5.99
C LEU A 129 14.22 14.89 6.69
N VAL A 130 14.91 15.82 6.00
CA VAL A 130 16.01 16.59 6.59
C VAL A 130 15.51 17.50 7.70
N ALA A 131 14.38 18.17 7.53
CA ALA A 131 13.73 18.96 8.57
C ALA A 131 13.34 18.12 9.80
N LEU A 132 13.03 16.84 9.60
CA LEU A 132 12.82 15.87 10.68
C LEU A 132 14.11 15.32 11.32
N GLY A 133 15.28 15.81 10.87
CA GLY A 133 16.58 15.48 11.47
C GLY A 133 17.31 14.29 10.80
N ILE A 134 16.94 13.91 9.59
CA ILE A 134 17.71 12.93 8.80
C ILE A 134 18.87 13.66 8.12
N SER A 135 20.08 13.12 8.21
CA SER A 135 21.26 13.69 7.55
C SER A 135 21.08 13.73 6.01
N PRO A 136 21.30 14.89 5.35
CA PRO A 136 21.16 15.03 3.90
C PRO A 136 22.04 14.08 3.10
N ASN A 137 23.20 13.64 3.65
CA ASN A 137 24.11 12.68 3.03
C ASN A 137 23.55 11.24 2.99
N ARG A 138 22.45 10.99 3.65
CA ARG A 138 21.76 9.69 3.64
C ARG A 138 20.58 9.65 2.67
N VAL A 139 20.22 10.79 2.05
CA VAL A 139 19.05 10.93 1.20
C VAL A 139 19.47 11.44 -0.16
N ASN A 140 19.47 10.56 -1.16
CA ASN A 140 19.64 10.94 -2.55
C ASN A 140 18.30 11.18 -3.21
N THR A 141 18.27 11.95 -4.31
CA THR A 141 17.08 12.17 -5.14
C THR A 141 17.38 11.84 -6.58
N ILE A 142 16.39 11.30 -7.28
CA ILE A 142 16.42 11.07 -8.72
C ILE A 142 15.02 11.29 -9.29
N SER A 143 14.91 11.84 -10.48
CA SER A 143 13.66 11.96 -11.20
C SER A 143 13.60 11.01 -12.38
N TYR A 144 12.52 10.28 -12.49
CA TYR A 144 12.18 9.52 -13.68
C TYR A 144 11.07 10.21 -14.51
N GLY A 145 10.56 11.36 -14.04
CA GLY A 145 9.48 12.05 -14.72
C GLY A 145 8.32 11.09 -14.98
N LYS A 146 7.89 10.99 -16.24
CA LYS A 146 6.81 10.09 -16.67
C LYS A 146 7.27 8.75 -17.26
N GLU A 147 8.56 8.47 -17.25
CA GLU A 147 9.16 7.33 -17.96
C GLU A 147 8.96 5.98 -17.26
N ARG A 148 8.55 5.98 -15.97
CA ARG A 148 8.32 4.77 -15.17
C ARG A 148 6.92 4.73 -14.55
N PRO A 149 5.86 4.59 -15.36
CA PRO A 149 4.50 4.48 -14.83
C PRO A 149 4.31 3.15 -14.08
N VAL A 150 3.50 3.15 -13.02
CA VAL A 150 3.06 1.93 -12.29
C VAL A 150 1.64 1.53 -12.66
N ALA A 151 0.85 2.48 -13.15
CA ALA A 151 -0.49 2.25 -13.65
C ALA A 151 -0.56 2.70 -15.12
N LEU A 152 -0.93 1.77 -15.99
CA LEU A 152 -1.10 2.01 -17.42
C LEU A 152 -2.58 2.33 -17.68
N GLY A 153 -2.90 3.55 -17.99
CA GLY A 153 -4.26 4.01 -18.28
C GLY A 153 -4.27 5.53 -18.41
N HIS A 154 -5.27 6.03 -19.15
CA HIS A 154 -5.39 7.44 -19.50
C HIS A 154 -6.50 8.13 -18.71
N GLU A 155 -6.59 7.80 -17.40
CA GLU A 155 -7.63 8.29 -16.51
C GLU A 155 -7.06 8.65 -15.13
N GLU A 156 -7.81 9.40 -14.33
CA GLU A 156 -7.34 9.90 -13.02
C GLU A 156 -6.99 8.77 -12.05
N SER A 157 -7.66 7.62 -12.12
CA SER A 157 -7.35 6.44 -11.31
C SER A 157 -5.92 5.92 -11.55
N SER A 158 -5.41 6.00 -12.77
CA SER A 158 -4.03 5.64 -13.14
C SER A 158 -3.07 6.81 -12.90
N TRP A 159 -3.45 8.02 -13.29
CA TRP A 159 -2.60 9.20 -13.12
C TRP A 159 -2.27 9.51 -11.67
N SER A 160 -3.24 9.37 -10.76
CA SER A 160 -3.01 9.59 -9.33
C SER A 160 -1.97 8.64 -8.74
N GLN A 161 -1.92 7.39 -9.19
CA GLN A 161 -0.91 6.41 -8.78
C GLN A 161 0.49 6.73 -9.34
N ASN A 162 0.54 7.33 -10.53
CA ASN A 162 1.79 7.71 -11.18
C ASN A 162 2.41 8.97 -10.57
N ARG A 163 1.61 9.90 -10.04
CA ARG A 163 2.08 11.12 -9.34
C ARG A 163 2.58 10.79 -7.94
N ARG A 164 3.78 10.25 -7.83
CA ARG A 164 4.33 9.75 -6.57
C ARG A 164 5.80 10.06 -6.36
N GLY A 165 6.23 10.01 -5.11
CA GLY A 165 7.61 9.89 -4.69
C GLY A 165 7.81 8.51 -4.04
N VAL A 166 8.84 7.76 -4.43
CA VAL A 166 9.13 6.42 -3.89
C VAL A 166 10.46 6.45 -3.17
N THR A 167 10.47 5.97 -1.94
CA THR A 167 11.71 5.82 -1.15
C THR A 167 12.24 4.40 -1.31
N THR A 168 13.48 4.28 -1.80
CA THR A 168 14.20 3.00 -1.99
C THR A 168 15.45 2.96 -1.12
N VAL A 169 15.86 1.74 -0.71
CA VAL A 169 17.07 1.45 0.08
C VAL A 169 18.12 0.80 -0.80
#